data_6ba5937e55b23ab1e9d8e254cca0a47d
#
_entry.id   6ba5937e55b23ab1e9d8e254cca0a47d
#
_cell.length_a   1.000
_cell.length_b   1.000
_cell.length_c   1.000
_cell.angle_alpha   90.00
_cell.angle_beta   90.00
_cell.angle_gamma   90.00
#
_symmetry.space_group_name_H-M   'P 1'
#
loop_
_entity.id
_entity.type
_entity.pdbx_description
1 polymer ?
#
loop_
_entity_poly.entity_id
_entity_poly.type
_entity_poly.pdbx_seq_one_letter_code
_entity_poly.pdbx_strand_id
1 'polypeptide(L)'
;MAEFWHCECICERSEKAFMTKYQRWCKKNGYNFSEEKAHNIYNEACGCVGVMPKSGTTKLLVKKAVSQLKATSSALAALKQEMQTLAAQLPEYPVVMGMFGVGPTLGPQLMAEIGDVRRFHSKKSPRGLRRH
;
A
#
# COMPACT_ATOMS: atom_id res chain seq x y z
N MET A 1 -10.34 -8.38 8.70
CA MET A 1 -9.77 -7.55 9.80
C MET A 1 -10.70 -7.37 11.01
N ALA A 2 -12.03 -7.48 10.89
CA ALA A 2 -12.91 -7.38 12.06
C ALA A 2 -12.73 -8.50 13.11
N GLU A 3 -12.03 -9.57 12.76
CA GLU A 3 -11.81 -10.75 13.63
C GLU A 3 -10.49 -10.70 14.41
N PHE A 4 -9.50 -9.91 13.93
CA PHE A 4 -8.14 -9.80 14.50
C PHE A 4 -7.82 -8.34 14.85
N TRP A 5 -8.76 -7.66 15.49
CA TRP A 5 -8.67 -6.23 15.77
C TRP A 5 -7.81 -5.88 17.00
N HIS A 6 -7.43 -6.87 17.81
CA HIS A 6 -6.60 -6.72 19.00
C HIS A 6 -5.66 -7.91 19.15
N CYS A 7 -4.47 -7.71 19.71
CA CYS A 7 -3.48 -8.78 19.92
C CYS A 7 -4.04 -9.93 20.78
N GLU A 8 -4.77 -9.63 21.83
CA GLU A 8 -5.42 -10.64 22.67
C GLU A 8 -6.39 -11.55 21.90
N CYS A 9 -7.03 -11.06 20.85
CA CYS A 9 -7.89 -11.91 20.01
C CYS A 9 -7.12 -13.02 19.28
N ILE A 10 -5.81 -12.86 19.18
CA ILE A 10 -4.89 -13.83 18.59
C ILE A 10 -4.31 -14.72 19.70
N CYS A 11 -3.77 -14.11 20.76
CA CYS A 11 -3.03 -14.80 21.83
C CYS A 11 -3.91 -15.65 22.76
N GLU A 12 -5.20 -15.32 22.91
CA GLU A 12 -6.15 -16.14 23.68
C GLU A 12 -6.40 -17.53 23.05
N ARG A 13 -5.92 -17.74 21.85
CA ARG A 13 -6.07 -19.00 21.10
C ARG A 13 -4.74 -19.74 21.00
N SER A 14 -4.80 -21.06 20.89
CA SER A 14 -3.62 -21.83 20.51
C SER A 14 -3.19 -21.44 19.09
N GLU A 15 -1.89 -21.52 18.83
CA GLU A 15 -1.30 -21.21 17.52
C GLU A 15 -2.01 -21.97 16.37
N LYS A 16 -2.24 -23.28 16.57
CA LYS A 16 -2.96 -24.12 15.58
C LYS A 16 -4.37 -23.60 15.28
N ALA A 17 -5.11 -23.19 16.32
CA ALA A 17 -6.45 -22.63 16.16
C ALA A 17 -6.43 -21.26 15.46
N PHE A 18 -5.42 -20.45 15.74
CA PHE A 18 -5.19 -19.19 15.04
C PHE A 18 -4.87 -19.44 13.55
N MET A 19 -3.93 -20.32 13.24
CA MET A 19 -3.56 -20.67 11.86
C MET A 19 -4.75 -21.13 11.03
N THR A 20 -5.57 -22.03 11.57
CA THR A 20 -6.79 -22.51 10.90
C THR A 20 -7.77 -21.35 10.62
N LYS A 21 -7.94 -20.46 11.59
CA LYS A 21 -8.84 -19.29 11.45
C LYS A 21 -8.27 -18.29 10.44
N TYR A 22 -6.97 -18.03 10.48
CA TYR A 22 -6.29 -17.13 9.57
C TYR A 22 -6.30 -17.65 8.13
N GLN A 23 -6.08 -18.95 7.92
CA GLN A 23 -6.19 -19.60 6.61
C GLN A 23 -7.59 -19.43 6.02
N ARG A 24 -8.63 -19.68 6.84
CA ARG A 24 -10.01 -19.50 6.44
C ARG A 24 -10.35 -18.06 6.10
N TRP A 25 -9.79 -17.11 6.86
CA TRP A 25 -9.91 -15.69 6.59
C TRP A 25 -9.20 -15.29 5.28
N CYS A 26 -7.98 -15.76 5.03
CA CYS A 26 -7.27 -15.54 3.77
C CYS A 26 -8.07 -16.02 2.57
N LYS A 27 -8.58 -17.28 2.63
CA LYS A 27 -9.41 -17.85 1.57
C LYS A 27 -10.67 -17.02 1.30
N LYS A 28 -11.35 -16.56 2.36
CA LYS A 28 -12.56 -15.74 2.24
C LYS A 28 -12.30 -14.35 1.61
N ASN A 29 -11.11 -13.78 1.80
CA ASN A 29 -10.77 -12.44 1.35
C ASN A 29 -9.85 -12.43 0.11
N GLY A 30 -9.59 -13.58 -0.52
CA GLY A 30 -8.77 -13.68 -1.73
C GLY A 30 -7.27 -13.47 -1.50
N TYR A 31 -6.77 -13.70 -0.28
CA TYR A 31 -5.34 -13.61 0.03
C TYR A 31 -4.68 -14.98 0.02
N ASN A 32 -3.44 -15.02 -0.43
CA ASN A 32 -2.62 -16.22 -0.32
C ASN A 32 -2.23 -16.46 1.14
N PHE A 33 -2.52 -17.67 1.63
CA PHE A 33 -2.09 -18.09 2.96
C PHE A 33 -0.59 -18.47 2.93
N SER A 34 0.14 -17.99 3.94
CA SER A 34 1.52 -18.40 4.22
C SER A 34 1.60 -18.78 5.68
N GLU A 35 2.10 -19.99 5.95
CA GLU A 35 2.29 -20.52 7.31
C GLU A 35 3.31 -19.71 8.08
N GLU A 36 4.43 -19.36 7.44
CA GLU A 36 5.47 -18.50 8.00
C GLU A 36 4.93 -17.14 8.45
N LYS A 37 4.13 -16.49 7.60
CA LYS A 37 3.48 -15.22 7.96
C LYS A 37 2.51 -15.38 9.13
N ALA A 38 1.75 -16.47 9.15
CA ALA A 38 0.81 -16.76 10.24
C ALA A 38 1.56 -16.95 11.57
N HIS A 39 2.68 -17.70 11.55
CA HIS A 39 3.54 -17.90 12.71
C HIS A 39 4.13 -16.57 13.22
N ASN A 40 4.66 -15.75 12.33
CA ASN A 40 5.21 -14.44 12.69
C ASN A 40 4.14 -13.52 13.30
N ILE A 41 2.93 -13.46 12.70
CA ILE A 41 1.81 -12.66 13.25
C ILE A 41 1.42 -13.15 14.65
N TYR A 42 1.40 -14.47 14.87
CA TYR A 42 1.07 -15.03 16.18
C TYR A 42 2.10 -14.65 17.23
N ASN A 43 3.39 -14.84 16.93
CA ASN A 43 4.49 -14.52 17.83
C ASN A 43 4.56 -13.03 18.17
N GLU A 44 4.44 -12.17 17.16
CA GLU A 44 4.39 -10.72 17.37
C GLU A 44 3.20 -10.30 18.23
N ALA A 45 2.02 -10.88 17.97
CA ALA A 45 0.84 -10.58 18.76
C ALA A 45 0.98 -11.01 20.23
N CYS A 46 1.61 -12.17 20.48
CA CYS A 46 1.82 -12.69 21.84
C CYS A 46 2.92 -11.91 22.59
N GLY A 47 3.89 -11.34 21.87
CA GLY A 47 4.91 -10.45 22.42
C GLY A 47 4.47 -9.00 22.59
N CYS A 48 3.30 -8.63 22.06
CA CYS A 48 2.83 -7.25 22.06
C CYS A 48 2.16 -6.88 23.39
N VAL A 49 2.63 -5.79 24.01
CA VAL A 49 1.93 -5.16 25.15
C VAL A 49 0.87 -4.22 24.57
N GLY A 50 -0.39 -4.55 24.76
CA GLY A 50 -1.50 -3.73 24.26
C GLY A 50 -1.52 -2.35 24.93
N VAL A 51 -1.30 -1.30 24.14
CA VAL A 51 -1.38 0.10 24.62
C VAL A 51 -2.82 0.50 24.92
N MET A 52 -3.78 -0.12 24.23
CA MET A 52 -5.21 0.14 24.43
C MET A 52 -5.91 -1.13 24.94
N PRO A 53 -6.85 -0.99 25.88
CA PRO A 53 -7.57 -2.14 26.40
C PRO A 53 -8.48 -2.76 25.34
N LYS A 54 -8.73 -4.07 25.46
CA LYS A 54 -9.67 -4.80 24.60
C LYS A 54 -11.11 -4.39 24.95
N SER A 55 -11.57 -3.30 24.37
CA SER A 55 -12.88 -2.69 24.61
C SER A 55 -13.66 -2.47 23.30
N GLY A 56 -14.97 -2.22 23.44
CA GLY A 56 -15.82 -1.87 22.29
C GLY A 56 -15.37 -0.59 21.60
N THR A 57 -14.86 0.38 22.34
CA THR A 57 -14.31 1.64 21.82
C THR A 57 -13.06 1.39 20.98
N THR A 58 -12.11 0.61 21.52
CA THR A 58 -10.90 0.22 20.76
C THR A 58 -11.25 -0.50 19.46
N LYS A 59 -12.21 -1.42 19.53
CA LYS A 59 -12.72 -2.12 18.33
C LYS A 59 -13.29 -1.16 17.29
N LEU A 60 -14.03 -0.16 17.72
CA LEU A 60 -14.60 0.87 16.84
C LEU A 60 -13.50 1.71 16.19
N LEU A 61 -12.51 2.15 16.98
CA LEU A 61 -11.37 2.91 16.48
C LEU A 61 -10.58 2.13 15.41
N VAL A 62 -10.25 0.86 15.69
CA VAL A 62 -9.56 0.01 14.74
C VAL A 62 -10.36 -0.20 13.45
N LYS A 63 -11.68 -0.43 13.57
CA LYS A 63 -12.55 -0.54 12.39
C LYS A 63 -12.55 0.73 11.56
N LYS A 64 -12.63 1.90 12.18
CA LYS A 64 -12.60 3.20 11.50
C LYS A 64 -11.25 3.43 10.81
N ALA A 65 -10.13 3.17 11.49
CA ALA A 65 -8.79 3.29 10.93
C ALA A 65 -8.60 2.37 9.71
N VAL A 66 -9.03 1.12 9.78
CA VAL A 66 -8.97 0.18 8.65
C VAL A 66 -9.87 0.62 7.49
N SER A 67 -11.06 1.14 7.78
CA SER A 67 -11.95 1.69 6.75
C SER A 67 -11.31 2.88 6.03
N GLN A 68 -10.71 3.80 6.78
CA GLN A 68 -9.99 4.95 6.24
C GLN A 68 -8.81 4.52 5.38
N LEU A 69 -8.00 3.57 5.84
CA LEU A 69 -6.88 3.03 5.10
C LEU A 69 -7.32 2.43 3.75
N LYS A 70 -8.41 1.66 3.75
CA LYS A 70 -8.97 1.07 2.52
C LYS A 70 -9.45 2.15 1.56
N ALA A 71 -10.17 3.16 2.03
CA ALA A 71 -10.65 4.25 1.20
C ALA A 71 -9.50 5.03 0.57
N THR A 72 -8.47 5.35 1.36
CA THR A 72 -7.26 6.04 0.88
C THR A 72 -6.48 5.20 -0.14
N SER A 73 -6.32 3.90 0.11
CA SER A 73 -5.66 2.98 -0.83
C SER A 73 -6.41 2.88 -2.16
N SER A 74 -7.75 2.83 -2.11
CA SER A 74 -8.58 2.80 -3.32
C SER A 74 -8.49 4.11 -4.10
N ALA A 75 -8.53 5.25 -3.42
CA ALA A 75 -8.35 6.56 -4.04
C ALA A 75 -6.97 6.70 -4.69
N LEU A 76 -5.92 6.24 -4.01
CA LEU A 76 -4.56 6.25 -4.55
C LEU A 76 -4.43 5.37 -5.81
N ALA A 77 -5.04 4.18 -5.81
CA ALA A 77 -5.06 3.31 -6.98
C ALA A 77 -5.76 3.97 -8.18
N ALA A 78 -6.90 4.62 -7.95
CA ALA A 78 -7.63 5.35 -8.98
C ALA A 78 -6.80 6.51 -9.55
N LEU A 79 -6.18 7.33 -8.69
CA LEU A 79 -5.30 8.42 -9.12
C LEU A 79 -4.11 7.93 -9.94
N LYS A 80 -3.47 6.82 -9.54
CA LYS A 80 -2.37 6.22 -10.31
C LYS A 80 -2.83 5.80 -11.70
N GLN A 81 -4.02 5.23 -11.81
CA GLN A 81 -4.59 4.81 -13.10
C GLN A 81 -4.89 6.02 -13.99
N GLU A 82 -5.48 7.07 -13.45
CA GLU A 82 -5.71 8.33 -14.16
C GLU A 82 -4.40 8.95 -14.66
N MET A 83 -3.38 9.01 -13.81
CA MET A 83 -2.06 9.51 -14.19
C MET A 83 -1.44 8.70 -15.35
N GLN A 84 -1.58 7.37 -15.32
CA GLN A 84 -1.12 6.51 -16.41
C GLN A 84 -1.86 6.79 -17.71
N THR A 85 -3.18 6.95 -17.64
CA THR A 85 -4.03 7.23 -18.81
C THR A 85 -3.67 8.58 -19.44
N LEU A 86 -3.47 9.61 -18.62
CA LEU A 86 -3.07 10.94 -19.10
C LEU A 86 -1.63 10.91 -19.68
N ALA A 87 -0.69 10.27 -19.00
CA ALA A 87 0.68 10.15 -19.45
C ALA A 87 0.79 9.41 -20.80
N ALA A 88 0.00 8.36 -21.00
CA ALA A 88 -0.01 7.58 -22.24
C ALA A 88 -0.45 8.40 -23.48
N GLN A 89 -1.12 9.53 -23.28
CA GLN A 89 -1.50 10.44 -24.36
C GLN A 89 -0.36 11.38 -24.82
N LEU A 90 0.72 11.46 -24.05
CA LEU A 90 1.84 12.33 -24.34
C LEU A 90 2.84 11.63 -25.28
N PRO A 91 3.35 12.32 -26.31
CA PRO A 91 4.23 11.73 -27.31
C PRO A 91 5.59 11.26 -26.71
N GLU A 92 5.99 11.82 -25.58
CA GLU A 92 7.21 11.47 -24.88
C GLU A 92 7.10 10.19 -24.04
N TYR A 93 5.88 9.72 -23.77
CA TYR A 93 5.62 8.58 -22.89
C TYR A 93 6.37 7.31 -23.31
N PRO A 94 6.40 6.89 -24.59
CA PRO A 94 7.15 5.70 -25.00
C PRO A 94 8.65 5.80 -24.74
N VAL A 95 9.22 7.01 -24.87
CA VAL A 95 10.63 7.27 -24.61
C VAL A 95 10.95 7.08 -23.13
N VAL A 96 10.12 7.67 -22.25
CA VAL A 96 10.26 7.55 -20.79
C VAL A 96 10.09 6.10 -20.33
N MET A 97 9.12 5.38 -20.89
CA MET A 97 8.89 3.97 -20.57
C MET A 97 9.99 3.03 -21.08
N GLY A 98 10.76 3.44 -22.10
CA GLY A 98 11.94 2.71 -22.58
C GLY A 98 13.19 2.89 -21.70
N MET A 99 13.17 3.79 -20.71
CA MET A 99 14.31 3.99 -19.81
C MET A 99 14.42 2.83 -18.81
N PHE A 100 15.67 2.37 -18.58
CA PHE A 100 15.93 1.29 -17.64
C PHE A 100 15.43 1.64 -16.22
N GLY A 101 14.67 0.73 -15.62
CA GLY A 101 14.11 0.90 -14.26
C GLY A 101 12.84 1.74 -14.19
N VAL A 102 12.34 2.27 -15.31
CA VAL A 102 11.09 3.04 -15.34
C VAL A 102 9.92 2.10 -15.62
N GLY A 103 9.06 1.95 -14.64
CA GLY A 103 7.83 1.18 -14.73
C GLY A 103 6.57 2.06 -14.87
N PRO A 104 5.38 1.44 -14.99
CA PRO A 104 4.11 2.16 -15.23
C PRO A 104 3.68 3.09 -14.09
N THR A 105 4.28 2.99 -12.92
CA THR A 105 4.06 3.93 -11.82
C THR A 105 5.04 5.09 -11.88
N LEU A 106 6.33 4.80 -12.12
CA LEU A 106 7.39 5.81 -12.13
C LEU A 106 7.35 6.68 -13.40
N GLY A 107 7.01 6.10 -14.56
CA GLY A 107 6.95 6.82 -15.82
C GLY A 107 6.06 8.07 -15.78
N PRO A 108 4.77 7.95 -15.42
CA PRO A 108 3.86 9.09 -15.27
C PRO A 108 4.33 10.11 -14.22
N GLN A 109 4.95 9.66 -13.12
CA GLN A 109 5.50 10.56 -12.11
C GLN A 109 6.68 11.38 -12.65
N LEU A 110 7.61 10.75 -13.36
CA LEU A 110 8.72 11.44 -14.01
C LEU A 110 8.21 12.46 -15.04
N MET A 111 7.21 12.11 -15.82
CA MET A 111 6.62 13.03 -16.80
C MET A 111 5.96 14.23 -16.12
N ALA A 112 5.28 14.02 -15.01
CA ALA A 112 4.68 15.10 -14.23
C ALA A 112 5.73 16.04 -13.63
N GLU A 113 6.87 15.51 -13.17
CA GLU A 113 7.99 16.28 -12.61
C GLU A 113 8.77 17.04 -13.70
N ILE A 114 8.99 16.43 -14.85
CA ILE A 114 9.71 17.06 -15.98
C ILE A 114 8.82 18.12 -16.63
N GLY A 115 7.52 17.87 -16.73
CA GLY A 115 6.58 18.74 -17.41
C GLY A 115 6.90 18.89 -18.90
N ASP A 116 6.79 20.09 -19.44
CA ASP A 116 7.09 20.34 -20.86
C ASP A 116 8.61 20.29 -21.13
N VAL A 117 9.05 19.26 -21.85
CA VAL A 117 10.47 19.05 -22.24
C VAL A 117 11.04 20.21 -23.09
N ARG A 118 10.18 20.99 -23.76
CA ARG A 118 10.57 22.16 -24.53
C ARG A 118 11.15 23.29 -23.67
N ARG A 119 10.93 23.24 -22.35
CA ARG A 119 11.54 24.19 -21.38
C ARG A 119 13.06 24.02 -21.29
N PHE A 120 13.61 22.89 -21.72
CA PHE A 120 15.05 22.61 -21.66
C PHE A 120 15.70 22.96 -23.01
N HIS A 121 16.15 24.19 -23.15
CA HIS A 121 16.75 24.72 -24.41
C HIS A 121 18.13 24.17 -24.74
N SER A 122 18.76 23.36 -23.87
CA SER A 122 20.07 22.76 -24.17
C SER A 122 20.31 21.47 -23.40
N LYS A 123 21.13 20.56 -24.01
CA LYS A 123 21.65 19.34 -23.38
C LYS A 123 22.45 19.58 -22.08
N LYS A 124 22.78 20.83 -21.75
CA LYS A 124 23.63 21.20 -20.60
C LYS A 124 22.89 21.61 -19.34
N SER A 125 21.57 21.61 -19.30
CA SER A 125 20.87 22.15 -18.11
C SER A 125 19.88 21.20 -17.44
N PRO A 126 20.34 20.23 -16.65
CA PRO A 126 19.52 19.72 -15.54
C PRO A 126 19.57 20.60 -14.30
N ARG A 127 20.29 21.75 -14.32
CA ARG A 127 20.45 22.64 -13.15
C ARG A 127 19.29 23.61 -12.92
N GLY A 128 18.25 23.59 -13.74
CA GLY A 128 17.09 24.51 -13.65
C GLY A 128 15.93 24.05 -12.79
N LEU A 129 15.96 22.86 -12.19
CA LEU A 129 14.97 22.39 -11.21
C LEU A 129 15.21 23.01 -9.84
N ARG A 130 15.32 24.34 -9.77
CA ARG A 130 15.14 25.05 -8.51
C ARG A 130 13.68 25.43 -8.35
N ARG A 131 13.09 24.87 -7.31
CA ARG A 131 11.78 25.13 -6.77
C ARG A 131 11.45 26.62 -6.72
N HIS A 132 10.28 26.93 -7.18
CA HIS A 132 9.49 28.07 -6.69
C HIS A 132 8.34 27.55 -5.88
#